data_beb734da95e2acef6888d71fd5919563
#
_entry.id   beb734da95e2acef6888d71fd5919563
#
_cell.length_a   1.000
_cell.length_b   1.000
_cell.length_c   1.000
_cell.angle_alpha   90.00
_cell.angle_beta   90.00
_cell.angle_gamma   90.00
#
_symmetry.space_group_name_H-M   'P 1'
#
loop_
_entity.id
_entity.type
_entity.pdbx_description
1 polymer ?
#
loop_
_entity_poly.entity_id
_entity_poly.type
_entity_poly.pdbx_seq_one_letter_code
_entity_poly.pdbx_strand_id
1 'polypeptide(L)'
;MSDEKISTKILCAIFATGILSFCGVAGETAMNITFPVLMKTFSVNTSTVQWVTTIYLLVVACVVPLSAYLKRSFKMKTIFLAANLLSILGVLIDFIAPSFSFVVLGRLVQGMGVGFALPLMFNIILEQVPSRKIGLMMGVGTLITAVAPAIGPTVGGLLTAHFGWRSIFLIQFPILLASLIVGLRSIEQKSEVKRESLDILSLLAIIFLFLGLILGLHGVAEHAFFSFSVLGWLLIGILGLVILIWRSTTLENPIINLSILKNRKLTGHIIAFFSFQLGSLAMSFLLPNYVQLVNKIGRASCRERV
;
A
#
# COMPACT_ATOMS: atom_id res chain seq x y z
N MET A 1 -11.96 37.84 -11.56
CA MET A 1 -11.14 36.67 -11.21
C MET A 1 -12.09 35.49 -11.23
N SER A 2 -12.10 34.75 -12.34
CA SER A 2 -13.00 33.59 -12.50
C SER A 2 -12.66 32.52 -11.47
N ASP A 3 -13.67 32.14 -10.70
CA ASP A 3 -13.60 31.01 -9.77
C ASP A 3 -13.52 29.73 -10.62
N GLU A 4 -12.31 29.27 -10.95
CA GLU A 4 -12.11 28.09 -11.77
C GLU A 4 -12.69 26.88 -11.06
N LYS A 5 -13.87 26.46 -11.50
CA LYS A 5 -14.55 25.27 -10.98
C LYS A 5 -13.76 24.02 -11.38
N ILE A 6 -13.54 23.11 -10.42
CA ILE A 6 -12.97 21.79 -10.72
C ILE A 6 -13.99 21.04 -11.58
N SER A 7 -13.57 20.53 -12.72
CA SER A 7 -14.45 19.73 -13.58
C SER A 7 -14.93 18.47 -12.85
N THR A 8 -16.19 18.10 -13.06
CA THR A 8 -16.75 16.84 -12.52
C THR A 8 -15.94 15.62 -12.94
N LYS A 9 -15.36 15.64 -14.15
CA LYS A 9 -14.47 14.56 -14.61
C LYS A 9 -13.24 14.41 -13.72
N ILE A 10 -12.59 15.54 -13.35
CA ILE A 10 -11.42 15.52 -12.46
C ILE A 10 -11.79 14.96 -11.09
N LEU A 11 -12.93 15.39 -10.53
CA LEU A 11 -13.42 14.85 -9.27
C LEU A 11 -13.67 13.34 -9.37
N CYS A 12 -14.35 12.88 -10.40
CA CYS A 12 -14.58 11.45 -10.63
C CYS A 12 -13.27 10.67 -10.78
N ALA A 13 -12.25 11.23 -11.45
CA ALA A 13 -10.94 10.60 -11.58
C ALA A 13 -10.23 10.47 -10.22
N ILE A 14 -10.27 11.53 -9.39
CA ILE A 14 -9.69 11.53 -8.04
C ILE A 14 -10.43 10.52 -7.15
N PHE A 15 -11.76 10.51 -7.18
CA PHE A 15 -12.54 9.54 -6.40
C PHE A 15 -12.33 8.11 -6.86
N ALA A 16 -12.24 7.84 -8.17
CA ALA A 16 -11.97 6.50 -8.67
C ALA A 16 -10.61 5.97 -8.20
N THR A 17 -9.55 6.77 -8.34
CA THR A 17 -8.21 6.39 -7.85
C THR A 17 -8.15 6.34 -6.32
N GLY A 18 -8.88 7.23 -5.64
CA GLY A 18 -9.04 7.24 -4.20
C GLY A 18 -9.73 6.00 -3.65
N ILE A 19 -10.81 5.54 -4.30
CA ILE A 19 -11.52 4.30 -3.96
C ILE A 19 -10.59 3.09 -4.11
N LEU A 20 -9.81 3.03 -5.18
CA LEU A 20 -8.84 1.96 -5.37
C LEU A 20 -7.80 1.94 -4.24
N SER A 21 -7.26 3.10 -3.87
CA SER A 21 -6.33 3.25 -2.73
C SER A 21 -7.00 2.90 -1.40
N PHE A 22 -8.23 3.38 -1.19
CA PHE A 22 -9.01 3.08 0.02
C PHE A 22 -9.25 1.58 0.19
N CYS A 23 -9.69 0.89 -0.87
CA CYS A 23 -9.88 -0.57 -0.84
C CYS A 23 -8.58 -1.31 -0.50
N GLY A 24 -7.45 -0.83 -1.01
CA GLY A 24 -6.14 -1.41 -0.71
C GLY A 24 -5.78 -1.31 0.76
N VAL A 25 -5.86 -0.11 1.34
CA VAL A 25 -5.48 0.15 2.74
C VAL A 25 -6.52 -0.45 3.71
N ALA A 26 -7.82 -0.32 3.42
CA ALA A 26 -8.87 -0.91 4.24
C ALA A 26 -8.80 -2.45 4.22
N GLY A 27 -8.51 -3.04 3.05
CA GLY A 27 -8.34 -4.48 2.92
C GLY A 27 -7.11 -5.01 3.65
N GLU A 28 -6.00 -4.26 3.65
CA GLU A 28 -4.81 -4.59 4.42
C GLU A 28 -5.12 -4.65 5.93
N THR A 29 -5.71 -3.59 6.46
CA THR A 29 -6.02 -3.51 7.91
C THR A 29 -7.14 -4.45 8.33
N ALA A 30 -8.12 -4.73 7.45
CA ALA A 30 -9.14 -5.75 7.68
C ALA A 30 -8.53 -7.16 7.78
N MET A 31 -7.54 -7.47 6.94
CA MET A 31 -6.88 -8.79 6.98
C MET A 31 -6.14 -9.07 8.28
N ASN A 32 -5.59 -8.05 8.94
CA ASN A 32 -4.91 -8.23 10.24
C ASN A 32 -5.85 -8.82 11.31
N ILE A 33 -7.14 -8.46 11.28
CA ILE A 33 -8.16 -9.00 12.19
C ILE A 33 -8.51 -10.45 11.89
N THR A 34 -8.31 -10.90 10.64
CA THR A 34 -8.64 -12.27 10.21
C THR A 34 -7.57 -13.30 10.58
N PHE A 35 -6.40 -12.92 11.07
CA PHE A 35 -5.29 -13.82 11.36
C PHE A 35 -5.69 -15.05 12.19
N PRO A 36 -6.41 -14.94 13.31
CA PRO A 36 -6.80 -16.11 14.07
C PRO A 36 -7.69 -17.10 13.30
N VAL A 37 -8.54 -16.56 12.40
CA VAL A 37 -9.40 -17.37 11.53
C VAL A 37 -8.59 -18.06 10.43
N LEU A 38 -7.67 -17.35 9.80
CA LEU A 38 -6.77 -17.91 8.78
C LEU A 38 -5.85 -19.00 9.35
N MET A 39 -5.30 -18.78 10.56
CA MET A 39 -4.49 -19.77 11.26
C MET A 39 -5.25 -21.09 11.47
N LYS A 40 -6.53 -21.00 11.87
CA LYS A 40 -7.40 -22.18 12.03
C LYS A 40 -7.76 -22.82 10.69
N THR A 41 -8.13 -22.00 9.67
CA THR A 41 -8.58 -22.48 8.38
C THR A 41 -7.49 -23.22 7.62
N PHE A 42 -6.26 -22.73 7.69
CA PHE A 42 -5.13 -23.27 6.92
C PHE A 42 -4.13 -24.04 7.78
N SER A 43 -4.39 -24.16 9.09
CA SER A 43 -3.50 -24.83 10.06
C SER A 43 -2.06 -24.30 10.03
N VAL A 44 -1.92 -22.96 9.94
CA VAL A 44 -0.63 -22.26 9.92
C VAL A 44 -0.36 -21.56 11.25
N ASN A 45 0.91 -21.35 11.58
CA ASN A 45 1.33 -20.64 12.79
C ASN A 45 1.29 -19.11 12.60
N THR A 46 1.54 -18.38 13.70
CA THR A 46 1.50 -16.89 13.73
C THR A 46 2.54 -16.26 12.81
N SER A 47 3.75 -16.80 12.76
CA SER A 47 4.82 -16.31 11.87
C SER A 47 4.42 -16.46 10.39
N THR A 48 3.86 -17.62 10.02
CA THR A 48 3.40 -17.88 8.67
C THR A 48 2.25 -16.97 8.26
N VAL A 49 1.24 -16.77 9.12
CA VAL A 49 0.05 -15.96 8.75
C VAL A 49 0.40 -14.49 8.52
N GLN A 50 1.42 -13.95 9.17
CA GLN A 50 1.88 -12.57 8.98
C GLN A 50 2.32 -12.30 7.52
N TRP A 51 2.73 -13.33 6.77
CA TRP A 51 3.10 -13.19 5.36
C TRP A 51 1.98 -12.62 4.49
N VAL A 52 0.72 -12.79 4.88
CA VAL A 52 -0.44 -12.21 4.18
C VAL A 52 -0.33 -10.69 4.10
N THR A 53 0.11 -10.04 5.17
CA THR A 53 0.31 -8.58 5.20
C THR A 53 1.72 -8.19 4.77
N THR A 54 2.73 -8.96 5.17
CA THR A 54 4.14 -8.66 4.86
C THR A 54 4.39 -8.65 3.35
N ILE A 55 3.91 -9.66 2.61
CA ILE A 55 4.11 -9.71 1.15
C ILE A 55 3.39 -8.55 0.44
N TYR A 56 2.18 -8.22 0.88
CA TYR A 56 1.42 -7.11 0.34
C TYR A 56 2.18 -5.78 0.53
N LEU A 57 2.62 -5.48 1.75
CA LEU A 57 3.36 -4.26 2.07
C LEU A 57 4.73 -4.22 1.38
N LEU A 58 5.43 -5.35 1.29
CA LEU A 58 6.69 -5.46 0.54
C LEU A 58 6.50 -5.08 -0.93
N VAL A 59 5.49 -5.64 -1.58
CA VAL A 59 5.20 -5.34 -2.98
C VAL A 59 4.79 -3.89 -3.16
N VAL A 60 3.93 -3.35 -2.30
CA VAL A 60 3.57 -1.92 -2.31
C VAL A 60 4.81 -1.05 -2.16
N ALA A 61 5.71 -1.35 -1.22
CA ALA A 61 6.94 -0.60 -1.01
C ALA A 61 7.87 -0.63 -2.23
N CYS A 62 7.93 -1.75 -2.97
CA CYS A 62 8.70 -1.85 -4.21
C CYS A 62 8.05 -1.11 -5.38
N VAL A 63 6.73 -1.08 -5.45
CA VAL A 63 5.97 -0.54 -6.58
C VAL A 63 5.79 0.98 -6.50
N VAL A 64 5.57 1.53 -5.29
CA VAL A 64 5.37 2.98 -5.09
C VAL A 64 6.49 3.84 -5.72
N PRO A 65 7.78 3.54 -5.54
CA PRO A 65 8.85 4.30 -6.17
C PRO A 65 8.84 4.29 -7.70
N LEU A 66 8.32 3.21 -8.32
CA LEU A 66 8.20 3.11 -9.77
C LEU A 66 7.17 4.06 -10.38
N SER A 67 6.30 4.63 -9.55
CA SER A 67 5.24 5.53 -10.00
C SER A 67 5.75 6.73 -10.80
N ALA A 68 6.93 7.27 -10.45
CA ALA A 68 7.56 8.38 -11.15
C ALA A 68 7.99 7.98 -12.58
N TYR A 69 8.61 6.80 -12.75
CA TYR A 69 8.94 6.23 -14.05
C TYR A 69 7.68 5.94 -14.87
N LEU A 70 6.68 5.30 -14.28
CA LEU A 70 5.45 4.93 -14.98
C LEU A 70 4.69 6.16 -15.48
N LYS A 71 4.63 7.22 -14.66
CA LYS A 71 4.03 8.50 -15.05
C LYS A 71 4.68 9.10 -16.29
N ARG A 72 6.02 9.00 -16.43
CA ARG A 72 6.76 9.50 -17.59
C ARG A 72 6.60 8.61 -18.83
N SER A 73 6.48 7.29 -18.62
CA SER A 73 6.53 6.29 -19.71
C SER A 73 5.18 5.82 -20.21
N PHE A 74 4.11 5.97 -19.42
CA PHE A 74 2.77 5.44 -19.74
C PHE A 74 1.68 6.47 -19.50
N LYS A 75 0.57 6.32 -20.23
CA LYS A 75 -0.63 7.13 -20.03
C LYS A 75 -1.26 6.85 -18.66
N MET A 76 -1.71 7.88 -17.95
CA MET A 76 -2.37 7.73 -16.64
C MET A 76 -3.54 6.73 -16.66
N LYS A 77 -4.33 6.74 -17.75
CA LYS A 77 -5.43 5.81 -17.95
C LYS A 77 -4.97 4.35 -18.03
N THR A 78 -3.83 4.09 -18.68
CA THR A 78 -3.24 2.74 -18.79
C THR A 78 -2.71 2.28 -17.43
N ILE A 79 -2.05 3.17 -16.68
CA ILE A 79 -1.57 2.85 -15.31
C ILE A 79 -2.77 2.53 -14.40
N PHE A 80 -3.83 3.33 -14.47
CA PHE A 80 -5.05 3.09 -13.69
C PHE A 80 -5.71 1.75 -14.06
N LEU A 81 -5.82 1.46 -15.36
CA LEU A 81 -6.39 0.19 -15.84
C LEU A 81 -5.59 -1.00 -15.30
N ALA A 82 -4.26 -0.97 -15.44
CA ALA A 82 -3.39 -2.02 -14.94
C ALA A 82 -3.48 -2.17 -13.41
N ALA A 83 -3.43 -1.06 -12.67
CA ALA A 83 -3.56 -1.04 -11.21
C ALA A 83 -4.88 -1.65 -10.73
N ASN A 84 -5.99 -1.26 -11.37
CA ASN A 84 -7.31 -1.72 -10.98
C ASN A 84 -7.53 -3.20 -11.36
N LEU A 85 -7.11 -3.61 -12.56
CA LEU A 85 -7.21 -5.01 -12.99
C LEU A 85 -6.35 -5.94 -12.11
N LEU A 86 -5.13 -5.54 -11.75
CA LEU A 86 -4.29 -6.30 -10.81
C LEU A 86 -4.95 -6.40 -9.43
N SER A 87 -5.54 -5.31 -8.93
CA SER A 87 -6.26 -5.32 -7.65
C SER A 87 -7.47 -6.24 -7.70
N ILE A 88 -8.27 -6.19 -8.76
CA ILE A 88 -9.42 -7.09 -8.97
C ILE A 88 -8.96 -8.55 -9.06
N LEU A 89 -7.90 -8.82 -9.84
CA LEU A 89 -7.37 -10.17 -9.97
C LEU A 89 -6.88 -10.71 -8.62
N GLY A 90 -6.15 -9.90 -7.84
CA GLY A 90 -5.71 -10.27 -6.50
C GLY A 90 -6.88 -10.59 -5.57
N VAL A 91 -7.91 -9.75 -5.57
CA VAL A 91 -9.15 -9.95 -4.80
C VAL A 91 -9.86 -11.25 -5.20
N LEU A 92 -9.92 -11.56 -6.49
CA LEU A 92 -10.52 -12.81 -6.97
C LEU A 92 -9.71 -14.05 -6.55
N ILE A 93 -8.38 -13.99 -6.65
CA ILE A 93 -7.49 -15.07 -6.19
C ILE A 93 -7.70 -15.31 -4.68
N ASP A 94 -7.75 -14.24 -3.88
CA ASP A 94 -7.97 -14.33 -2.44
C ASP A 94 -9.35 -14.90 -2.09
N PHE A 95 -10.39 -14.50 -2.84
CA PHE A 95 -11.75 -14.99 -2.63
C PHE A 95 -11.88 -16.49 -2.86
N ILE A 96 -11.27 -17.02 -3.94
CA ILE A 96 -11.33 -18.44 -4.30
C ILE A 96 -10.23 -19.27 -3.66
N ALA A 97 -9.31 -18.69 -2.88
CA ALA A 97 -8.10 -19.29 -2.37
C ALA A 97 -8.36 -20.66 -1.70
N PRO A 98 -7.86 -21.78 -2.27
CA PRO A 98 -8.01 -23.11 -1.69
C PRO A 98 -6.94 -23.42 -0.63
N SER A 99 -5.81 -22.72 -0.65
CA SER A 99 -4.70 -22.89 0.27
C SER A 99 -4.10 -21.56 0.70
N PHE A 100 -3.29 -21.59 1.77
CA PHE A 100 -2.60 -20.39 2.28
C PHE A 100 -1.70 -19.73 1.23
N SER A 101 -0.98 -20.54 0.43
CA SER A 101 -0.12 -20.02 -0.64
C SER A 101 -0.89 -19.23 -1.70
N PHE A 102 -2.13 -19.60 -1.98
CA PHE A 102 -3.00 -18.82 -2.87
C PHE A 102 -3.39 -17.47 -2.26
N VAL A 103 -3.64 -17.41 -0.95
CA VAL A 103 -3.87 -16.11 -0.27
C VAL A 103 -2.63 -15.22 -0.39
N VAL A 104 -1.44 -15.76 -0.14
CA VAL A 104 -0.18 -15.02 -0.29
C VAL A 104 0.00 -14.52 -1.73
N LEU A 105 -0.31 -15.35 -2.73
CA LEU A 105 -0.26 -14.98 -4.15
C LEU A 105 -1.27 -13.87 -4.48
N GLY A 106 -2.50 -13.98 -4.03
CA GLY A 106 -3.54 -12.95 -4.22
C GLY A 106 -3.12 -11.61 -3.60
N ARG A 107 -2.55 -11.64 -2.40
CA ARG A 107 -2.02 -10.46 -1.71
C ARG A 107 -0.84 -9.82 -2.46
N LEU A 108 0.05 -10.63 -3.03
CA LEU A 108 1.14 -10.15 -3.88
C LEU A 108 0.59 -9.40 -5.10
N VAL A 109 -0.35 -10.01 -5.83
CA VAL A 109 -0.96 -9.42 -7.03
C VAL A 109 -1.74 -8.14 -6.68
N GLN A 110 -2.50 -8.17 -5.58
CA GLN A 110 -3.24 -7.01 -5.08
C GLN A 110 -2.30 -5.85 -4.70
N GLY A 111 -1.17 -6.15 -4.03
CA GLY A 111 -0.16 -5.17 -3.66
C GLY A 111 0.46 -4.47 -4.87
N MET A 112 0.68 -5.19 -5.99
CA MET A 112 1.13 -4.59 -7.25
C MET A 112 0.12 -3.56 -7.76
N GLY A 113 -1.17 -3.87 -7.73
CA GLY A 113 -2.21 -2.93 -8.18
C GLY A 113 -2.31 -1.70 -7.29
N VAL A 114 -2.41 -1.89 -5.98
CA VAL A 114 -2.60 -0.81 -5.01
C VAL A 114 -1.37 0.10 -4.91
N GLY A 115 -0.16 -0.44 -5.07
CA GLY A 115 1.07 0.34 -5.06
C GLY A 115 1.12 1.46 -6.11
N PHE A 116 0.38 1.34 -7.22
CA PHE A 116 0.24 2.40 -8.22
C PHE A 116 -0.88 3.40 -7.90
N ALA A 117 -1.89 2.99 -7.15
CA ALA A 117 -3.14 3.74 -6.97
C ALA A 117 -2.94 5.08 -6.24
N LEU A 118 -2.22 5.05 -5.11
CA LEU A 118 -2.00 6.24 -4.28
C LEU A 118 -1.17 7.32 -5.00
N PRO A 119 0.01 7.01 -5.57
CA PRO A 119 0.77 7.98 -6.37
C PRO A 119 -0.01 8.51 -7.57
N LEU A 120 -0.82 7.66 -8.22
CA LEU A 120 -1.63 8.07 -9.38
C LEU A 120 -2.68 9.10 -8.98
N MET A 121 -3.36 8.93 -7.86
CA MET A 121 -4.32 9.90 -7.33
C MET A 121 -3.69 11.26 -7.12
N PHE A 122 -2.54 11.32 -6.43
CA PHE A 122 -1.84 12.58 -6.19
C PHE A 122 -1.30 13.21 -7.48
N ASN A 123 -0.84 12.40 -8.44
CA ASN A 123 -0.42 12.89 -9.75
C ASN A 123 -1.57 13.54 -10.52
N ILE A 124 -2.78 12.95 -10.52
CA ILE A 124 -3.97 13.53 -11.12
C ILE A 124 -4.31 14.88 -10.46
N ILE A 125 -4.24 14.96 -9.12
CA ILE A 125 -4.50 16.21 -8.39
C ILE A 125 -3.49 17.28 -8.80
N LEU A 126 -2.20 16.98 -8.81
CA LEU A 126 -1.13 17.94 -9.12
C LEU A 126 -1.18 18.45 -10.57
N GLU A 127 -1.61 17.62 -11.53
CA GLU A 127 -1.59 17.99 -12.95
C GLU A 127 -2.91 18.58 -13.45
N GLN A 128 -4.03 18.22 -12.86
CA GLN A 128 -5.33 18.50 -13.43
C GLN A 128 -6.17 19.51 -12.61
N VAL A 129 -5.88 19.63 -11.31
CA VAL A 129 -6.58 20.57 -10.44
C VAL A 129 -5.99 21.98 -10.57
N PRO A 130 -6.81 23.04 -10.64
CA PRO A 130 -6.32 24.41 -10.62
C PRO A 130 -5.43 24.67 -9.40
N SER A 131 -4.31 25.39 -9.58
CA SER A 131 -3.26 25.58 -8.56
C SER A 131 -3.79 26.08 -7.22
N ARG A 132 -4.83 26.94 -7.25
CA ARG A 132 -5.47 27.49 -6.03
C ARG A 132 -6.21 26.44 -5.20
N LYS A 133 -6.64 25.32 -5.82
CA LYS A 133 -7.45 24.26 -5.19
C LYS A 133 -6.65 22.97 -4.95
N ILE A 134 -5.38 22.94 -5.35
CA ILE A 134 -4.51 21.75 -5.17
C ILE A 134 -4.46 21.36 -3.68
N GLY A 135 -4.20 22.31 -2.77
CA GLY A 135 -4.12 22.02 -1.34
C GLY A 135 -5.40 21.39 -0.77
N LEU A 136 -6.57 21.90 -1.19
CA LEU A 136 -7.87 21.34 -0.79
C LEU A 136 -8.02 19.90 -1.30
N MET A 137 -7.72 19.65 -2.56
CA MET A 137 -7.87 18.32 -3.16
C MET A 137 -6.82 17.32 -2.65
N MET A 138 -5.61 17.78 -2.32
CA MET A 138 -4.62 16.98 -1.61
C MET A 138 -5.12 16.58 -0.22
N GLY A 139 -5.77 17.51 0.50
CA GLY A 139 -6.43 17.20 1.77
C GLY A 139 -7.54 16.16 1.64
N VAL A 140 -8.38 16.25 0.60
CA VAL A 140 -9.42 15.25 0.31
C VAL A 140 -8.80 13.88 0.00
N GLY A 141 -7.76 13.83 -0.85
CA GLY A 141 -7.05 12.58 -1.17
C GLY A 141 -6.43 11.94 0.08
N THR A 142 -5.79 12.75 0.93
CA THR A 142 -5.23 12.27 2.20
C THR A 142 -6.33 11.78 3.15
N LEU A 143 -7.47 12.46 3.23
CA LEU A 143 -8.61 12.05 4.07
C LEU A 143 -9.15 10.68 3.64
N ILE A 144 -9.31 10.43 2.33
CA ILE A 144 -9.77 9.15 1.80
C ILE A 144 -8.86 8.00 2.30
N THR A 145 -7.55 8.20 2.25
CA THR A 145 -6.59 7.18 2.67
C THR A 145 -6.43 7.07 4.18
N ALA A 146 -6.56 8.18 4.92
CA ALA A 146 -6.44 8.21 6.38
C ALA A 146 -7.64 7.55 7.10
N VAL A 147 -8.82 7.59 6.49
CA VAL A 147 -10.04 6.95 7.04
C VAL A 147 -10.01 5.43 6.84
N ALA A 148 -9.33 4.93 5.81
CA ALA A 148 -9.28 3.51 5.48
C ALA A 148 -8.77 2.61 6.63
N PRO A 149 -7.65 2.93 7.33
CA PRO A 149 -7.17 2.12 8.45
C PRO A 149 -8.13 2.07 9.65
N ALA A 150 -8.94 3.11 9.84
CA ALA A 150 -9.93 3.15 10.93
C ALA A 150 -11.15 2.28 10.63
N ILE A 151 -11.60 2.27 9.37
CA ILE A 151 -12.77 1.49 8.92
C ILE A 151 -12.41 0.01 8.74
N GLY A 152 -11.20 -0.29 8.24
CA GLY A 152 -10.78 -1.64 7.89
C GLY A 152 -11.00 -2.67 9.00
N PRO A 153 -10.48 -2.48 10.22
CA PRO A 153 -10.64 -3.43 11.32
C PRO A 153 -12.10 -3.65 11.70
N THR A 154 -12.90 -2.58 11.76
CA THR A 154 -14.31 -2.66 12.14
C THR A 154 -15.11 -3.46 11.10
N VAL A 155 -14.99 -3.11 9.84
CA VAL A 155 -15.67 -3.80 8.74
C VAL A 155 -15.13 -5.22 8.58
N GLY A 156 -13.81 -5.41 8.63
CA GLY A 156 -13.18 -6.72 8.55
C GLY A 156 -13.61 -7.65 9.69
N GLY A 157 -13.71 -7.14 10.91
CA GLY A 157 -14.18 -7.89 12.07
C GLY A 157 -15.64 -8.32 11.94
N LEU A 158 -16.53 -7.39 11.58
CA LEU A 158 -17.96 -7.67 11.37
C LEU A 158 -18.17 -8.69 10.25
N LEU A 159 -17.52 -8.49 9.12
CA LEU A 159 -17.63 -9.40 7.97
C LEU A 159 -17.11 -10.80 8.29
N THR A 160 -15.95 -10.87 8.94
CA THR A 160 -15.34 -12.16 9.30
C THR A 160 -16.19 -12.92 10.31
N ALA A 161 -16.80 -12.22 11.27
CA ALA A 161 -17.63 -12.85 12.31
C ALA A 161 -18.93 -13.43 11.74
N HIS A 162 -19.57 -12.77 10.78
CA HIS A 162 -20.91 -13.17 10.27
C HIS A 162 -20.83 -13.96 8.97
N PHE A 163 -19.88 -13.65 8.09
CA PHE A 163 -19.83 -14.20 6.71
C PHE A 163 -18.51 -14.90 6.37
N GLY A 164 -17.57 -14.92 7.32
CA GLY A 164 -16.22 -15.47 7.12
C GLY A 164 -15.27 -14.50 6.41
N TRP A 165 -13.98 -14.79 6.48
CA TRP A 165 -12.91 -13.91 6.00
C TRP A 165 -12.95 -13.60 4.49
N ARG A 166 -13.49 -14.52 3.68
CA ARG A 166 -13.63 -14.34 2.22
C ARG A 166 -14.60 -13.21 1.85
N SER A 167 -15.55 -12.87 2.71
CA SER A 167 -16.51 -11.80 2.47
C SER A 167 -15.88 -10.41 2.35
N ILE A 168 -14.68 -10.20 2.92
CA ILE A 168 -13.92 -8.97 2.75
C ILE A 168 -13.63 -8.74 1.26
N PHE A 169 -13.18 -9.77 0.56
CA PHE A 169 -12.86 -9.70 -0.87
C PHE A 169 -14.13 -9.60 -1.73
N LEU A 170 -15.18 -10.30 -1.33
CA LEU A 170 -16.48 -10.25 -2.03
C LEU A 170 -17.05 -8.82 -2.06
N ILE A 171 -16.90 -8.05 -0.99
CA ILE A 171 -17.36 -6.65 -0.93
C ILE A 171 -16.41 -5.73 -1.69
N GLN A 172 -15.10 -5.97 -1.64
CA GLN A 172 -14.13 -5.16 -2.39
C GLN A 172 -14.34 -5.28 -3.91
N PHE A 173 -14.72 -6.44 -4.40
CA PHE A 173 -14.85 -6.71 -5.82
C PHE A 173 -15.80 -5.73 -6.55
N PRO A 174 -17.09 -5.54 -6.17
CA PRO A 174 -17.97 -4.60 -6.83
C PRO A 174 -17.52 -3.15 -6.69
N ILE A 175 -16.88 -2.77 -5.58
CA ILE A 175 -16.37 -1.43 -5.36
C ILE A 175 -15.20 -1.14 -6.34
N LEU A 176 -14.31 -2.09 -6.55
CA LEU A 176 -13.22 -1.98 -7.52
C LEU A 176 -13.74 -1.95 -8.96
N LEU A 177 -14.80 -2.72 -9.29
CA LEU A 177 -15.45 -2.64 -10.61
C LEU A 177 -16.08 -1.26 -10.84
N ALA A 178 -16.76 -0.70 -9.85
CA ALA A 178 -17.32 0.65 -9.94
C ALA A 178 -16.20 1.67 -10.15
N SER A 179 -15.10 1.58 -9.36
CA SER A 179 -13.91 2.40 -9.55
C SER A 179 -13.37 2.30 -10.97
N LEU A 180 -13.25 1.08 -11.51
CA LEU A 180 -12.76 0.83 -12.87
C LEU A 180 -13.59 1.55 -13.92
N ILE A 181 -14.92 1.40 -13.87
CA ILE A 181 -15.86 2.01 -14.82
C ILE A 181 -15.78 3.53 -14.76
N VAL A 182 -15.80 4.11 -13.56
CA VAL A 182 -15.75 5.55 -13.36
C VAL A 182 -14.39 6.10 -13.82
N GLY A 183 -13.29 5.46 -13.42
CA GLY A 183 -11.94 5.92 -13.75
C GLY A 183 -11.64 5.86 -15.25
N LEU A 184 -12.07 4.79 -15.95
CA LEU A 184 -11.88 4.67 -17.40
C LEU A 184 -12.62 5.76 -18.19
N ARG A 185 -13.74 6.29 -17.65
CA ARG A 185 -14.50 7.38 -18.28
C ARG A 185 -13.97 8.77 -17.92
N SER A 186 -13.32 8.91 -16.77
CA SER A 186 -13.01 10.21 -16.18
C SER A 186 -11.53 10.59 -16.25
N ILE A 187 -10.61 9.61 -16.30
CA ILE A 187 -9.17 9.89 -16.34
C ILE A 187 -8.77 10.35 -17.73
N GLU A 188 -8.25 11.57 -17.80
CA GLU A 188 -7.72 12.21 -19.01
C GLU A 188 -6.19 12.31 -18.91
N GLN A 189 -5.53 12.34 -20.08
CA GLN A 189 -4.09 12.56 -20.17
C GLN A 189 -3.83 14.03 -20.52
N LYS A 190 -3.11 14.74 -19.64
CA LYS A 190 -2.69 16.12 -19.91
C LYS A 190 -1.20 16.25 -20.19
N SER A 191 -0.37 15.40 -19.60
CA SER A 191 1.07 15.41 -19.80
C SER A 191 1.48 14.57 -21.00
N GLU A 192 2.55 14.99 -21.70
CA GLU A 192 3.16 14.19 -22.74
C GLU A 192 3.87 12.97 -22.15
N VAL A 193 3.73 11.83 -22.83
CA VAL A 193 4.38 10.58 -22.45
C VAL A 193 5.70 10.49 -23.22
N LYS A 194 6.80 10.51 -22.48
CA LYS A 194 8.15 10.25 -23.01
C LYS A 194 8.48 8.79 -22.69
N ARG A 195 8.57 7.94 -23.72
CA ARG A 195 8.98 6.55 -23.54
C ARG A 195 10.42 6.50 -23.05
N GLU A 196 10.63 6.38 -21.76
CA GLU A 196 11.93 6.17 -21.15
C GLU A 196 12.18 4.66 -20.98
N SER A 197 13.44 4.23 -21.11
CA SER A 197 13.84 2.86 -20.80
C SER A 197 13.82 2.64 -19.28
N LEU A 198 13.26 1.51 -18.85
CA LEU A 198 13.29 1.12 -17.44
C LEU A 198 14.72 0.80 -17.03
N ASP A 199 15.22 1.46 -15.99
CA ASP A 199 16.49 1.09 -15.39
C ASP A 199 16.30 -0.13 -14.47
N ILE A 200 16.56 -1.31 -15.03
CA ILE A 200 16.41 -2.60 -14.37
C ILE A 200 17.28 -2.66 -13.10
N LEU A 201 18.46 -2.06 -13.12
CA LEU A 201 19.37 -2.08 -11.98
C LEU A 201 18.80 -1.29 -10.79
N SER A 202 18.22 -0.11 -11.04
CA SER A 202 17.53 0.64 -9.99
C SER A 202 16.29 -0.11 -9.47
N LEU A 203 15.54 -0.80 -10.34
CA LEU A 203 14.42 -1.64 -9.93
C LEU A 203 14.88 -2.77 -9.00
N LEU A 204 15.92 -3.52 -9.40
CA LEU A 204 16.49 -4.58 -8.56
C LEU A 204 17.02 -4.04 -7.24
N ALA A 205 17.67 -2.87 -7.26
CA ALA A 205 18.16 -2.21 -6.05
C ALA A 205 17.03 -1.88 -5.07
N ILE A 206 15.87 -1.38 -5.56
CA ILE A 206 14.68 -1.12 -4.75
C ILE A 206 14.15 -2.44 -4.16
N ILE A 207 14.05 -3.50 -4.96
CA ILE A 207 13.58 -4.81 -4.50
C ILE A 207 14.52 -5.35 -3.42
N PHE A 208 15.83 -5.36 -3.64
CA PHE A 208 16.80 -5.85 -2.66
C PHE A 208 16.82 -5.00 -1.38
N LEU A 209 16.65 -3.68 -1.49
CA LEU A 209 16.54 -2.79 -0.35
C LEU A 209 15.36 -3.20 0.56
N PHE A 210 14.15 -3.24 0.01
CA PHE A 210 12.96 -3.53 0.81
C PHE A 210 12.89 -5.00 1.24
N LEU A 211 13.27 -5.94 0.37
CA LEU A 211 13.34 -7.35 0.72
C LEU A 211 14.34 -7.58 1.85
N GLY A 212 15.54 -7.02 1.72
CA GLY A 212 16.60 -7.16 2.73
C GLY A 212 16.21 -6.55 4.08
N LEU A 213 15.61 -5.36 4.08
CA LEU A 213 15.13 -4.72 5.31
C LEU A 213 13.98 -5.51 5.96
N ILE A 214 12.97 -5.90 5.18
CA ILE A 214 11.79 -6.57 5.72
C ILE A 214 12.15 -7.97 6.23
N LEU A 215 12.90 -8.76 5.45
CA LEU A 215 13.32 -10.10 5.88
C LEU A 215 14.34 -10.06 7.02
N GLY A 216 15.25 -9.08 6.99
CA GLY A 216 16.21 -8.89 8.08
C GLY A 216 15.51 -8.54 9.40
N LEU A 217 14.58 -7.59 9.38
CA LEU A 217 13.83 -7.20 10.59
C LEU A 217 12.86 -8.30 11.04
N HIS A 218 12.22 -9.02 10.09
CA HIS A 218 11.37 -10.17 10.43
C HIS A 218 12.16 -11.28 11.10
N GLY A 219 13.38 -11.54 10.61
CA GLY A 219 14.28 -12.53 11.18
C GLY A 219 14.71 -12.26 12.64
N VAL A 220 14.71 -11.00 13.07
CA VAL A 220 15.00 -10.62 14.47
C VAL A 220 13.95 -11.17 15.45
N ALA A 221 12.72 -11.41 14.99
CA ALA A 221 11.67 -11.99 15.82
C ALA A 221 11.87 -13.49 16.10
N GLU A 222 12.61 -14.20 15.23
CA GLU A 222 12.81 -15.66 15.30
C GLU A 222 14.25 -16.04 15.68
N HIS A 223 15.23 -15.18 15.40
CA HIS A 223 16.66 -15.43 15.58
C HIS A 223 17.33 -14.29 16.36
N ALA A 224 18.48 -14.59 16.95
CA ALA A 224 19.31 -13.54 17.57
C ALA A 224 19.70 -12.49 16.52
N PHE A 225 19.75 -11.21 16.92
CA PHE A 225 20.07 -10.08 16.04
C PHE A 225 21.39 -10.29 15.25
N PHE A 226 22.39 -10.88 15.89
CA PHE A 226 23.68 -11.19 15.27
C PHE A 226 23.75 -12.54 14.53
N SER A 227 22.60 -13.16 14.25
CA SER A 227 22.60 -14.39 13.45
C SER A 227 23.00 -14.10 12.01
N PHE A 228 23.66 -15.06 11.37
CA PHE A 228 24.07 -14.95 9.97
C PHE A 228 22.89 -14.72 9.03
N SER A 229 21.72 -15.30 9.35
CA SER A 229 20.49 -15.11 8.58
C SER A 229 20.01 -13.65 8.62
N VAL A 230 19.93 -13.02 9.81
CA VAL A 230 19.49 -11.62 9.98
C VAL A 230 20.45 -10.65 9.32
N LEU A 231 21.75 -10.81 9.63
CA LEU A 231 22.80 -9.93 9.09
C LEU A 231 22.92 -10.06 7.56
N GLY A 232 22.77 -11.27 7.02
CA GLY A 232 22.81 -11.52 5.58
C GLY A 232 21.71 -10.74 4.84
N TRP A 233 20.47 -10.79 5.32
CA TRP A 233 19.38 -10.01 4.73
C TRP A 233 19.56 -8.50 4.88
N LEU A 234 20.01 -8.02 6.05
CA LEU A 234 20.31 -6.60 6.26
C LEU A 234 21.43 -6.11 5.33
N LEU A 235 22.46 -6.90 5.11
CA LEU A 235 23.54 -6.58 4.17
C LEU A 235 23.01 -6.48 2.72
N ILE A 236 22.14 -7.39 2.30
CA ILE A 236 21.45 -7.30 1.00
C ILE A 236 20.66 -5.99 0.89
N GLY A 237 19.94 -5.61 1.94
CA GLY A 237 19.21 -4.34 1.98
C GLY A 237 20.13 -3.12 1.88
N ILE A 238 21.25 -3.13 2.60
CA ILE A 238 22.27 -2.06 2.55
C ILE A 238 22.91 -1.99 1.16
N LEU A 239 23.25 -3.11 0.55
CA LEU A 239 23.77 -3.16 -0.82
C LEU A 239 22.77 -2.57 -1.82
N GLY A 240 21.48 -2.93 -1.69
CA GLY A 240 20.41 -2.33 -2.48
C GLY A 240 20.36 -0.81 -2.33
N LEU A 241 20.46 -0.31 -1.09
CA LEU A 241 20.51 1.13 -0.81
C LEU A 241 21.71 1.81 -1.46
N VAL A 242 22.91 1.24 -1.33
CA VAL A 242 24.14 1.78 -1.92
C VAL A 242 24.03 1.87 -3.45
N ILE A 243 23.54 0.79 -4.09
CA ILE A 243 23.32 0.76 -5.54
C ILE A 243 22.29 1.83 -5.94
N LEU A 244 21.19 1.97 -5.18
CA LEU A 244 20.16 2.96 -5.46
C LEU A 244 20.69 4.40 -5.35
N ILE A 245 21.50 4.71 -4.32
CA ILE A 245 22.14 6.01 -4.16
C ILE A 245 23.09 6.28 -5.34
N TRP A 246 23.90 5.31 -5.70
CA TRP A 246 24.83 5.42 -6.84
C TRP A 246 24.08 5.70 -8.14
N ARG A 247 23.02 4.93 -8.44
CA ARG A 247 22.20 5.15 -9.65
C ARG A 247 21.47 6.49 -9.62
N SER A 248 20.98 6.93 -8.48
CA SER A 248 20.33 8.24 -8.32
C SER A 248 21.26 9.42 -8.62
N THR A 249 22.56 9.26 -8.43
CA THR A 249 23.56 10.31 -8.71
C THR A 249 24.14 10.23 -10.11
N THR A 250 24.03 9.06 -10.79
CA THR A 250 24.67 8.83 -12.11
C THR A 250 23.69 9.04 -13.25
N LEU A 251 22.39 8.77 -13.05
CA LEU A 251 21.37 8.88 -14.09
C LEU A 251 20.80 10.30 -14.19
N GLU A 252 20.56 10.77 -15.41
CA GLU A 252 19.85 12.03 -15.65
C GLU A 252 18.39 11.98 -15.18
N ASN A 253 17.71 10.85 -15.39
CA ASN A 253 16.31 10.63 -15.00
C ASN A 253 16.18 9.40 -14.08
N PRO A 254 16.68 9.47 -12.82
CA PRO A 254 16.61 8.33 -11.91
C PRO A 254 15.14 8.01 -11.51
N ILE A 255 14.88 6.75 -11.14
CA ILE A 255 13.56 6.33 -10.61
C ILE A 255 13.25 7.12 -9.33
N ILE A 256 14.22 7.26 -8.43
CA ILE A 256 14.13 8.08 -7.23
C ILE A 256 15.21 9.16 -7.30
N ASN A 257 14.81 10.42 -7.31
CA ASN A 257 15.75 11.54 -7.29
C ASN A 257 16.11 11.91 -5.85
N LEU A 258 17.22 11.36 -5.35
CA LEU A 258 17.71 11.62 -3.99
C LEU A 258 18.35 13.02 -3.82
N SER A 259 18.57 13.78 -4.90
CA SER A 259 19.12 15.14 -4.81
C SER A 259 18.19 16.09 -4.02
N ILE A 260 16.89 15.76 -3.98
CA ILE A 260 15.88 16.46 -3.20
C ILE A 260 16.25 16.52 -1.70
N LEU A 261 16.93 15.49 -1.18
CA LEU A 261 17.37 15.43 0.22
C LEU A 261 18.48 16.44 0.55
N LYS A 262 19.11 17.09 -0.44
CA LYS A 262 20.05 18.21 -0.19
C LYS A 262 19.34 19.44 0.38
N ASN A 263 18.03 19.57 0.16
CA ASN A 263 17.24 20.65 0.74
C ASN A 263 16.92 20.32 2.21
N ARG A 264 17.63 20.96 3.14
CA ARG A 264 17.50 20.71 4.60
C ARG A 264 16.08 20.90 5.13
N LYS A 265 15.32 21.88 4.61
CA LYS A 265 13.93 22.10 5.04
C LYS A 265 13.03 20.93 4.63
N LEU A 266 13.14 20.49 3.39
CA LEU A 266 12.37 19.35 2.88
C LEU A 266 12.76 18.06 3.59
N THR A 267 14.05 17.81 3.80
CA THR A 267 14.55 16.64 4.54
C THR A 267 14.03 16.63 5.98
N GLY A 268 14.00 17.78 6.65
CA GLY A 268 13.40 17.89 7.99
C GLY A 268 11.91 17.48 8.00
N HIS A 269 11.12 17.92 7.01
CA HIS A 269 9.73 17.51 6.88
C HIS A 269 9.57 16.01 6.59
N ILE A 270 10.43 15.44 5.74
CA ILE A 270 10.42 14.00 5.44
C ILE A 270 10.71 13.18 6.70
N ILE A 271 11.73 13.57 7.49
CA ILE A 271 12.08 12.89 8.74
C ILE A 271 10.94 13.00 9.75
N ALA A 272 10.36 14.18 9.92
CA ALA A 272 9.23 14.39 10.82
C ALA A 272 8.01 13.54 10.42
N PHE A 273 7.68 13.51 9.13
CA PHE A 273 6.58 12.69 8.61
C PHE A 273 6.86 11.20 8.78
N PHE A 274 8.09 10.74 8.49
CA PHE A 274 8.50 9.34 8.70
C PHE A 274 8.35 8.94 10.17
N SER A 275 8.85 9.77 11.10
CA SER A 275 8.76 9.48 12.55
C SER A 275 7.32 9.45 13.04
N PHE A 276 6.46 10.36 12.54
CA PHE A 276 5.03 10.37 12.83
C PHE A 276 4.34 9.10 12.33
N GLN A 277 4.61 8.69 11.08
CA GLN A 277 4.04 7.48 10.49
C GLN A 277 4.50 6.21 11.20
N LEU A 278 5.78 6.14 11.56
CA LEU A 278 6.33 5.02 12.34
C LEU A 278 5.60 4.88 13.69
N GLY A 279 5.46 5.99 14.42
CA GLY A 279 4.73 6.01 15.69
C GLY A 279 3.25 5.65 15.54
N SER A 280 2.58 6.17 14.51
CA SER A 280 1.18 5.89 14.23
C SER A 280 0.93 4.41 13.93
N LEU A 281 1.76 3.81 13.07
CA LEU A 281 1.67 2.38 12.72
C LEU A 281 1.99 1.49 13.93
N ALA A 282 3.05 1.82 14.67
CA ALA A 282 3.41 1.10 15.89
C ALA A 282 2.27 1.10 16.91
N MET A 283 1.65 2.27 17.16
CA MET A 283 0.50 2.39 18.08
C MET A 283 -0.72 1.62 17.59
N SER A 284 -1.01 1.66 16.29
CA SER A 284 -2.14 0.93 15.69
C SER A 284 -2.02 -0.58 15.86
N PHE A 285 -0.79 -1.09 15.94
CA PHE A 285 -0.51 -2.51 16.17
C PHE A 285 -0.40 -2.86 17.66
N LEU A 286 0.35 -2.05 18.41
CA LEU A 286 0.66 -2.35 19.83
C LEU A 286 -0.56 -2.14 20.75
N LEU A 287 -1.34 -1.07 20.54
CA LEU A 287 -2.41 -0.70 21.44
C LEU A 287 -3.52 -1.76 21.52
N PRO A 288 -4.07 -2.29 20.41
CA PRO A 288 -5.07 -3.36 20.48
C PRO A 288 -4.53 -4.64 21.12
N ASN A 289 -3.28 -5.01 20.81
CA ASN A 289 -2.63 -6.18 21.40
C ASN A 289 -2.42 -6.01 22.91
N TYR A 290 -1.95 -4.84 23.35
CA TYR A 290 -1.78 -4.53 24.77
C TYR A 290 -3.10 -4.61 25.53
N VAL A 291 -4.16 -3.98 25.02
CA VAL A 291 -5.50 -3.98 25.64
C VAL A 291 -6.06 -5.41 25.74
N GLN A 292 -5.86 -6.24 24.71
CA GLN A 292 -6.36 -7.62 24.71
C GLN A 292 -5.53 -8.56 25.58
N LEU A 293 -4.20 -8.42 25.60
CA LEU A 293 -3.31 -9.36 26.30
C LEU A 293 -3.09 -8.98 27.76
N VAL A 294 -2.91 -7.69 28.06
CA VAL A 294 -2.61 -7.21 29.41
C VAL A 294 -3.88 -6.90 30.19
N ASN A 295 -4.80 -6.12 29.61
CA ASN A 295 -6.02 -5.71 30.29
C ASN A 295 -7.16 -6.73 30.16
N LYS A 296 -6.99 -7.79 29.32
CA LYS A 296 -7.99 -8.84 29.08
C LYS A 296 -9.38 -8.30 28.67
N ILE A 297 -9.44 -7.05 28.23
CA ILE A 297 -10.67 -6.38 27.78
C ILE A 297 -10.99 -6.92 26.37
N GLY A 298 -12.17 -7.49 26.19
CA GLY A 298 -12.64 -8.06 24.92
C GLY A 298 -12.78 -9.58 24.89
N ARG A 299 -12.20 -10.33 25.87
CA ARG A 299 -12.46 -11.78 26.03
C ARG A 299 -13.61 -12.11 27.02
N ALA A 300 -13.97 -11.18 27.89
CA ALA A 300 -14.92 -11.42 28.96
C ALA A 300 -16.37 -10.98 28.67
N SER A 301 -16.61 -10.10 27.69
CA SER A 301 -17.97 -9.54 27.51
C SER A 301 -18.91 -10.42 26.69
N CYS A 302 -18.44 -11.50 26.04
CA CYS A 302 -19.29 -12.41 25.26
C CYS A 302 -19.60 -13.75 26.00
N ARG A 303 -19.06 -14.02 27.18
CA ARG A 303 -19.26 -15.32 27.86
C ARG A 303 -20.03 -15.27 29.18
N GLU A 304 -20.39 -14.08 29.66
CA GLU A 304 -21.14 -13.92 30.91
C GLU A 304 -22.58 -13.41 30.75
N ARG A 305 -23.16 -13.51 29.56
CA ARG A 305 -24.58 -13.29 29.33
C ARG A 305 -25.19 -14.42 28.50
N VAL A 306 -25.13 -15.61 29.01
CA VAL A 306 -26.12 -16.68 28.76
C VAL A 306 -26.31 -17.44 30.03
#